data_595b45837d961265244c64fbce733766
#
_entry.id   595b45837d961265244c64fbce733766
#
_cell.length_a   1.000
_cell.length_b   1.000
_cell.length_c   1.000
_cell.angle_alpha   90.00
_cell.angle_beta   90.00
_cell.angle_gamma   90.00
#
_symmetry.space_group_name_H-M   'P 1'
#
loop_
_entity.id
_entity.type
_entity.pdbx_description
1 polymer ?
#
loop_
_entity_poly.entity_id
_entity_poly.type
_entity_poly.pdbx_seq_one_letter_code
_entity_poly.pdbx_strand_id
1 'polypeptide(L)'
;MFISVILTAYNRRTFIMDAIKSVLDQSLDRKNWEMIVVKNYHDETIDSILKENNFKSIEMDGSIGEFLCEGIKSSNGDIVSFLDDDDLFLKDKLEHIYNLFSKDHKLVFYHNNSLICSSDLTIRERSRITKNPAFNMSSISIRKSVIDLDNLRKVRIDQDLYMLISAVESGGKIKVGKKVETHYRVNNESTQTSRFENLEEYLKNKPNLLRPNYEQLLEFSDFFISRKSLRTLRKYLLASYSYILLFSGSERPKFEEYIEAIILVPSFLYKGGVSTLLNFLILILPNSFRRRYIFHLYTKEKIYQK
;
A
#
# COMPACT_ATOMS: atom_id res chain seq x y z
N MET A 1 0.40 25.85 -4.55
CA MET A 1 0.41 24.38 -4.35
C MET A 1 -0.91 23.83 -4.90
N PHE A 2 -0.83 22.73 -5.62
CA PHE A 2 -1.98 22.09 -6.25
C PHE A 2 -1.91 20.58 -5.99
N ILE A 3 -3.05 19.93 -5.77
CA ILE A 3 -3.13 18.49 -5.46
C ILE A 3 -3.75 17.76 -6.65
N SER A 4 -3.14 16.68 -7.09
CA SER A 4 -3.75 15.75 -8.04
C SER A 4 -4.14 14.46 -7.32
N VAL A 5 -5.40 14.09 -7.39
CA VAL A 5 -5.88 12.78 -6.95
C VAL A 5 -5.78 11.82 -8.11
N ILE A 6 -5.01 10.74 -7.95
CA ILE A 6 -4.90 9.66 -8.94
C ILE A 6 -5.74 8.49 -8.44
N LEU A 7 -6.85 8.22 -9.14
CA LEU A 7 -7.71 7.08 -8.89
C LEU A 7 -7.37 5.99 -9.91
N THR A 8 -7.06 4.79 -9.43
CA THR A 8 -6.80 3.63 -10.28
C THR A 8 -7.91 2.60 -10.15
N ALA A 9 -8.44 2.11 -11.30
CA ALA A 9 -9.50 1.12 -11.34
C ALA A 9 -9.15 0.01 -12.35
N TYR A 10 -9.06 -1.23 -11.84
CA TYR A 10 -8.67 -2.39 -12.63
C TYR A 10 -9.73 -3.50 -12.56
N ASN A 11 -10.39 -3.79 -13.68
CA ASN A 11 -11.41 -4.85 -13.83
C ASN A 11 -12.60 -4.78 -12.87
N ARG A 12 -12.76 -3.70 -12.09
CA ARG A 12 -13.79 -3.58 -11.07
C ARG A 12 -14.56 -2.27 -11.21
N ARG A 13 -15.90 -2.38 -11.23
CA ARG A 13 -16.81 -1.25 -11.40
C ARG A 13 -17.68 -0.98 -10.17
N THR A 14 -17.69 -1.92 -9.22
CA THR A 14 -18.68 -1.97 -8.13
C THR A 14 -18.65 -0.74 -7.23
N PHE A 15 -17.46 -0.22 -6.92
CA PHE A 15 -17.30 0.82 -5.89
C PHE A 15 -16.73 2.14 -6.41
N ILE A 16 -16.30 2.20 -7.67
CA ILE A 16 -15.62 3.37 -8.24
C ILE A 16 -16.46 4.66 -8.14
N MET A 17 -17.79 4.54 -8.23
CA MET A 17 -18.68 5.70 -8.09
C MET A 17 -18.65 6.28 -6.68
N ASP A 18 -18.53 5.44 -5.66
CA ASP A 18 -18.38 5.89 -4.27
C ASP A 18 -17.03 6.61 -4.08
N ALA A 19 -15.97 6.04 -4.66
CA ALA A 19 -14.64 6.64 -4.64
C ALA A 19 -14.64 8.02 -5.30
N ILE A 20 -15.22 8.16 -6.51
CA ILE A 20 -15.35 9.45 -7.22
C ILE A 20 -16.13 10.45 -6.39
N LYS A 21 -17.31 10.08 -5.86
CA LYS A 21 -18.13 10.95 -5.01
C LYS A 21 -17.37 11.42 -3.77
N SER A 22 -16.58 10.56 -3.15
CA SER A 22 -15.78 10.92 -1.97
C SER A 22 -14.76 12.03 -2.25
N VAL A 23 -14.28 12.12 -3.49
CA VAL A 23 -13.39 13.20 -3.95
C VAL A 23 -14.18 14.46 -4.30
N LEU A 24 -15.34 14.32 -4.93
CA LEU A 24 -16.23 15.47 -5.23
C LEU A 24 -16.68 16.19 -3.95
N ASP A 25 -16.88 15.46 -2.86
CA ASP A 25 -17.36 15.97 -1.58
C ASP A 25 -16.25 16.61 -0.70
N GLN A 26 -15.03 16.76 -1.22
CA GLN A 26 -13.93 17.35 -0.44
C GLN A 26 -14.16 18.81 -0.08
N SER A 27 -13.75 19.21 1.13
CA SER A 27 -13.90 20.58 1.64
C SER A 27 -12.90 21.57 1.03
N LEU A 28 -11.80 21.10 0.44
CA LEU A 28 -10.82 21.95 -0.22
C LEU A 28 -11.43 22.63 -1.47
N ASP A 29 -11.24 23.93 -1.60
CA ASP A 29 -11.68 24.69 -2.78
C ASP A 29 -11.25 24.00 -4.08
N ARG A 30 -12.21 23.82 -4.98
CA ARG A 30 -12.06 23.09 -6.26
C ARG A 30 -10.91 23.59 -7.13
N LYS A 31 -10.55 24.85 -7.03
CA LYS A 31 -9.41 25.45 -7.76
C LYS A 31 -8.03 24.96 -7.31
N ASN A 32 -7.93 24.22 -6.18
CA ASN A 32 -6.67 23.78 -5.59
C ASN A 32 -6.39 22.28 -5.83
N TRP A 33 -7.26 21.58 -6.56
CA TRP A 33 -7.08 20.15 -6.84
C TRP A 33 -7.74 19.71 -8.15
N GLU A 34 -7.28 18.59 -8.66
CA GLU A 34 -7.85 17.87 -9.80
C GLU A 34 -7.94 16.38 -9.49
N MET A 35 -8.70 15.63 -10.30
CA MET A 35 -8.71 14.17 -10.29
C MET A 35 -8.40 13.62 -11.67
N ILE A 36 -7.58 12.57 -11.71
CA ILE A 36 -7.30 11.76 -12.87
C ILE A 36 -7.70 10.33 -12.54
N VAL A 37 -8.57 9.74 -13.36
CA VAL A 37 -8.98 8.34 -13.26
C VAL A 37 -8.29 7.55 -14.34
N VAL A 38 -7.54 6.52 -13.94
CA VAL A 38 -6.91 5.58 -14.86
C VAL A 38 -7.58 4.22 -14.69
N LYS A 39 -8.18 3.71 -15.78
CA LYS A 39 -8.97 2.47 -15.76
C LYS A 39 -8.71 1.63 -17.01
N ASN A 40 -8.95 0.32 -16.94
CA ASN A 40 -8.77 -0.60 -18.07
C ASN A 40 -10.09 -1.06 -18.71
N TYR A 41 -11.13 -0.28 -18.56
CA TYR A 41 -12.44 -0.58 -19.14
C TYR A 41 -13.17 0.70 -19.53
N HIS A 42 -14.01 0.59 -20.54
CA HIS A 42 -14.93 1.66 -20.92
C HIS A 42 -16.19 1.63 -20.05
N ASP A 43 -16.66 2.82 -19.61
CA ASP A 43 -17.91 2.98 -18.86
C ASP A 43 -18.47 4.39 -19.11
N GLU A 44 -19.54 4.47 -19.92
CA GLU A 44 -20.14 5.74 -20.33
C GLU A 44 -20.65 6.57 -19.15
N THR A 45 -21.17 5.91 -18.10
CA THR A 45 -21.70 6.60 -16.91
C THR A 45 -20.58 7.29 -16.15
N ILE A 46 -19.49 6.55 -15.89
CA ILE A 46 -18.30 7.09 -15.22
C ILE A 46 -17.70 8.22 -16.06
N ASP A 47 -17.50 7.98 -17.36
CA ASP A 47 -16.85 8.94 -18.26
C ASP A 47 -17.67 10.24 -18.41
N SER A 48 -19.00 10.15 -18.40
CA SER A 48 -19.88 11.33 -18.40
C SER A 48 -19.71 12.16 -17.13
N ILE A 49 -19.72 11.52 -15.95
CA ILE A 49 -19.52 12.19 -14.67
C ILE A 49 -18.15 12.85 -14.58
N LEU A 50 -17.11 12.17 -15.03
CA LEU A 50 -15.75 12.73 -15.05
C LEU A 50 -15.69 13.96 -15.96
N LYS A 51 -16.26 13.87 -17.14
CA LYS A 51 -16.34 15.00 -18.11
C LYS A 51 -17.11 16.19 -17.57
N GLU A 52 -18.29 15.98 -16.98
CA GLU A 52 -19.10 17.02 -16.37
C GLU A 52 -18.37 17.79 -15.26
N ASN A 53 -17.48 17.12 -14.55
CA ASN A 53 -16.66 17.69 -13.48
C ASN A 53 -15.26 18.15 -13.92
N ASN A 54 -14.98 18.16 -15.23
CA ASN A 54 -13.66 18.49 -15.78
C ASN A 54 -12.53 17.66 -15.21
N PHE A 55 -12.77 16.35 -14.99
CA PHE A 55 -11.76 15.38 -14.60
C PHE A 55 -11.21 14.64 -15.82
N LYS A 56 -9.97 14.18 -15.73
CA LYS A 56 -9.37 13.37 -16.78
C LYS A 56 -9.74 11.90 -16.60
N SER A 57 -10.16 11.25 -17.68
CA SER A 57 -10.32 9.81 -17.79
C SER A 57 -9.29 9.26 -18.76
N ILE A 58 -8.54 8.25 -18.34
CA ILE A 58 -7.52 7.57 -19.13
C ILE A 58 -7.88 6.09 -19.15
N GLU A 59 -8.16 5.58 -20.34
CA GLU A 59 -8.42 4.16 -20.56
C GLU A 59 -7.17 3.51 -21.16
N MET A 60 -6.61 2.51 -20.46
CA MET A 60 -5.41 1.81 -20.87
C MET A 60 -5.31 0.43 -20.23
N ASP A 61 -4.59 -0.48 -20.90
CA ASP A 61 -4.14 -1.72 -20.29
C ASP A 61 -2.74 -1.55 -19.70
N GLY A 62 -2.41 -2.35 -18.70
CA GLY A 62 -1.08 -2.33 -18.10
C GLY A 62 -1.03 -2.80 -16.66
N SER A 63 0.14 -2.71 -16.07
CA SER A 63 0.39 -2.97 -14.65
C SER A 63 -0.05 -1.79 -13.78
N ILE A 64 -0.13 -1.99 -12.48
CA ILE A 64 -0.43 -0.91 -11.53
C ILE A 64 0.61 0.23 -11.61
N GLY A 65 1.89 -0.11 -11.82
CA GLY A 65 2.94 0.90 -11.99
C GLY A 65 2.75 1.74 -13.25
N GLU A 66 2.29 1.14 -14.35
CA GLU A 66 1.97 1.87 -15.59
C GLU A 66 0.76 2.78 -15.41
N PHE A 67 -0.29 2.33 -14.70
CA PHE A 67 -1.46 3.15 -14.37
C PHE A 67 -1.07 4.37 -13.55
N LEU A 68 -0.33 4.15 -12.48
CA LEU A 68 0.16 5.24 -11.61
C LEU A 68 1.07 6.19 -12.40
N CYS A 69 1.96 5.66 -13.23
CA CYS A 69 2.87 6.45 -14.05
C CYS A 69 2.10 7.38 -15.01
N GLU A 70 1.08 6.84 -15.70
CA GLU A 70 0.29 7.62 -16.65
C GLU A 70 -0.57 8.68 -15.95
N GLY A 71 -1.21 8.30 -14.82
CA GLY A 71 -1.96 9.24 -13.99
C GLY A 71 -1.08 10.39 -13.49
N ILE A 72 0.12 10.08 -12.97
CA ILE A 72 1.07 11.08 -12.48
C ILE A 72 1.60 11.97 -13.61
N LYS A 73 1.91 11.40 -14.79
CA LYS A 73 2.32 12.19 -15.97
C LYS A 73 1.26 13.20 -16.38
N SER A 74 0.02 12.76 -16.40
CA SER A 74 -1.13 13.56 -16.80
C SER A 74 -1.55 14.60 -15.76
N SER A 75 -0.95 14.57 -14.56
CA SER A 75 -1.28 15.45 -13.43
C SER A 75 -0.52 16.77 -13.47
N ASN A 76 -1.14 17.83 -12.93
CA ASN A 76 -0.53 19.16 -12.76
C ASN A 76 -0.12 19.46 -11.31
N GLY A 77 -0.47 18.57 -10.37
CA GLY A 77 -0.26 18.78 -8.94
C GLY A 77 1.20 18.72 -8.49
N ASP A 78 1.55 19.58 -7.54
CA ASP A 78 2.81 19.48 -6.79
C ASP A 78 2.80 18.25 -5.88
N ILE A 79 1.60 17.91 -5.39
CA ILE A 79 1.31 16.78 -4.52
C ILE A 79 0.39 15.81 -5.25
N VAL A 80 0.71 14.53 -5.15
CA VAL A 80 -0.13 13.44 -5.63
C VAL A 80 -0.73 12.71 -4.43
N SER A 81 -2.04 12.55 -4.41
CA SER A 81 -2.78 11.70 -3.48
C SER A 81 -3.38 10.53 -4.24
N PHE A 82 -3.22 9.33 -3.75
CA PHE A 82 -3.74 8.14 -4.43
C PHE A 82 -5.08 7.71 -3.85
N LEU A 83 -5.89 7.07 -4.68
CA LEU A 83 -7.17 6.50 -4.29
C LEU A 83 -7.42 5.22 -5.09
N ASP A 84 -7.64 4.11 -4.38
CA ASP A 84 -8.09 2.85 -4.98
C ASP A 84 -9.62 2.92 -5.23
N ASP A 85 -10.09 2.21 -6.24
CA ASP A 85 -11.49 2.26 -6.71
C ASP A 85 -12.53 1.74 -5.70
N ASP A 86 -12.10 1.12 -4.60
CA ASP A 86 -12.95 0.62 -3.53
C ASP A 86 -12.84 1.38 -2.21
N ASP A 87 -11.95 2.35 -2.12
CA ASP A 87 -11.73 3.15 -0.91
C ASP A 87 -12.46 4.51 -0.97
N LEU A 88 -12.53 5.20 0.17
CA LEU A 88 -13.14 6.53 0.26
C LEU A 88 -12.24 7.52 0.98
N PHE A 89 -12.15 8.73 0.45
CA PHE A 89 -11.61 9.86 1.19
C PHE A 89 -12.64 10.43 2.16
N LEU A 90 -12.22 10.78 3.38
CA LEU A 90 -13.04 11.57 4.26
C LEU A 90 -13.03 13.04 3.84
N LYS A 91 -14.13 13.76 4.11
CA LYS A 91 -14.46 15.09 3.58
C LYS A 91 -13.35 16.14 3.69
N ASP A 92 -12.53 16.11 4.73
CA ASP A 92 -11.52 17.13 5.01
C ASP A 92 -10.07 16.67 4.68
N LYS A 93 -9.92 15.55 3.98
CA LYS A 93 -8.62 14.99 3.66
C LYS A 93 -7.76 15.90 2.79
N LEU A 94 -8.26 16.34 1.65
CA LEU A 94 -7.48 17.19 0.74
C LEU A 94 -7.13 18.53 1.38
N GLU A 95 -8.03 19.12 2.16
CA GLU A 95 -7.76 20.36 2.90
C GLU A 95 -6.64 20.17 3.93
N HIS A 96 -6.66 19.06 4.66
CA HIS A 96 -5.59 18.75 5.60
C HIS A 96 -4.25 18.53 4.90
N ILE A 97 -4.22 17.77 3.80
CA ILE A 97 -3.01 17.56 2.99
C ILE A 97 -2.48 18.89 2.46
N TYR A 98 -3.35 19.74 1.90
CA TYR A 98 -2.99 21.07 1.43
C TYR A 98 -2.30 21.88 2.52
N ASN A 99 -2.92 21.95 3.70
CA ASN A 99 -2.37 22.68 4.85
C ASN A 99 -1.04 22.10 5.35
N LEU A 100 -0.87 20.78 5.35
CA LEU A 100 0.37 20.14 5.79
C LEU A 100 1.54 20.46 4.87
N PHE A 101 1.37 20.26 3.57
CA PHE A 101 2.44 20.45 2.59
C PHE A 101 2.73 21.94 2.31
N SER A 102 1.76 22.83 2.48
CA SER A 102 1.98 24.28 2.40
C SER A 102 2.81 24.83 3.55
N LYS A 103 2.60 24.27 4.77
CA LYS A 103 3.31 24.73 5.99
C LYS A 103 4.71 24.14 6.10
N ASP A 104 4.98 23.02 5.48
CA ASP A 104 6.27 22.32 5.61
C ASP A 104 6.79 21.89 4.23
N HIS A 105 7.64 22.74 3.65
CA HIS A 105 8.24 22.50 2.34
C HIS A 105 9.23 21.32 2.32
N LYS A 106 9.72 20.88 3.50
CA LYS A 106 10.57 19.68 3.63
C LYS A 106 9.75 18.40 3.64
N LEU A 107 8.43 18.48 3.89
CA LEU A 107 7.54 17.34 3.87
C LEU A 107 7.39 16.82 2.44
N VAL A 108 7.81 15.58 2.20
CA VAL A 108 7.69 14.92 0.89
C VAL A 108 6.68 13.80 0.86
N PHE A 109 6.37 13.22 2.02
CA PHE A 109 5.46 12.07 2.14
C PHE A 109 4.59 12.19 3.39
N TYR A 110 3.31 11.97 3.21
CA TYR A 110 2.34 11.87 4.29
C TYR A 110 1.52 10.59 4.13
N HIS A 111 1.40 9.83 5.22
CA HIS A 111 0.50 8.70 5.32
C HIS A 111 -0.52 8.98 6.42
N ASN A 112 -1.80 9.06 6.07
CA ASN A 112 -2.88 9.19 7.05
C ASN A 112 -3.27 7.84 7.65
N ASN A 113 -4.04 7.87 8.71
CA ASN A 113 -4.66 6.68 9.25
C ASN A 113 -5.95 6.35 8.50
N SER A 114 -6.31 5.07 8.46
CA SER A 114 -7.54 4.57 7.83
C SER A 114 -8.40 3.77 8.78
N LEU A 115 -9.72 3.81 8.59
CA LEU A 115 -10.67 2.88 9.19
C LEU A 115 -10.96 1.74 8.23
N ILE A 116 -10.86 0.52 8.72
CA ILE A 116 -11.23 -0.67 7.95
C ILE A 116 -12.75 -0.82 8.02
N CYS A 117 -13.39 -0.89 6.86
CA CYS A 117 -14.83 -1.09 6.73
C CYS A 117 -15.14 -2.28 5.81
N SER A 118 -16.35 -2.81 5.91
CA SER A 118 -16.90 -3.82 5.01
C SER A 118 -17.41 -3.18 3.71
N SER A 119 -17.89 -4.00 2.78
CA SER A 119 -18.42 -3.54 1.48
C SER A 119 -19.54 -2.51 1.60
N ASP A 120 -20.37 -2.60 2.63
CA ASP A 120 -21.47 -1.69 2.97
C ASP A 120 -21.05 -0.49 3.83
N LEU A 121 -19.75 -0.28 4.00
CA LEU A 121 -19.16 0.78 4.83
C LEU A 121 -19.40 0.63 6.34
N THR A 122 -19.87 -0.51 6.80
CA THR A 122 -19.94 -0.79 8.23
C THR A 122 -18.52 -0.85 8.81
N ILE A 123 -18.23 -0.02 9.80
CA ILE A 123 -16.92 0.02 10.46
C ILE A 123 -16.74 -1.25 11.28
N ARG A 124 -15.65 -1.96 11.04
CA ARG A 124 -15.29 -3.13 11.85
C ARG A 124 -14.81 -2.67 13.23
N GLU A 125 -15.42 -3.18 14.30
CA GLU A 125 -15.09 -2.83 15.69
C GLU A 125 -13.60 -2.95 16.04
N ARG A 126 -12.85 -3.79 15.34
CA ARG A 126 -11.40 -3.99 15.51
C ARG A 126 -10.56 -3.24 14.49
N SER A 127 -11.10 -2.21 13.85
CA SER A 127 -10.31 -1.39 12.94
C SER A 127 -9.12 -0.80 13.67
N ARG A 128 -7.93 -1.25 13.31
CA ARG A 128 -6.69 -0.83 13.98
C ARG A 128 -6.12 0.38 13.26
N ILE A 129 -5.74 1.38 14.04
CA ILE A 129 -4.87 2.45 13.55
C ILE A 129 -3.61 1.79 12.98
N THR A 130 -3.43 1.86 11.66
CA THR A 130 -2.20 1.39 11.06
C THR A 130 -1.08 2.41 11.31
N LYS A 131 0.09 1.90 11.69
CA LYS A 131 1.31 2.70 11.82
C LYS A 131 2.30 2.38 10.71
N ASN A 132 1.92 1.48 9.79
CA ASN A 132 2.76 1.11 8.67
C ASN A 132 2.61 2.16 7.56
N PRO A 133 3.65 2.95 7.24
CA PRO A 133 3.60 3.96 6.19
C PRO A 133 3.58 3.39 4.76
N ALA A 134 3.75 2.08 4.60
CA ALA A 134 3.58 1.35 3.36
C ALA A 134 2.34 0.46 3.43
N PHE A 135 1.23 1.00 3.89
CA PHE A 135 -0.05 0.28 3.95
C PHE A 135 -1.12 1.12 3.28
N ASN A 136 -1.72 0.58 2.21
CA ASN A 136 -2.83 1.20 1.50
C ASN A 136 -2.46 2.49 0.74
N MET A 137 -2.48 2.41 -0.58
CA MET A 137 -2.24 3.55 -1.47
C MET A 137 -3.17 4.73 -1.18
N SER A 138 -4.44 4.47 -0.88
CA SER A 138 -5.43 5.51 -0.56
C SER A 138 -5.12 6.32 0.70
N SER A 139 -4.11 5.93 1.47
CA SER A 139 -3.64 6.69 2.63
C SER A 139 -2.39 7.54 2.35
N ILE A 140 -1.84 7.46 1.14
CA ILE A 140 -0.58 8.11 0.77
C ILE A 140 -0.81 9.40 0.00
N SER A 141 -0.05 10.43 0.39
CA SER A 141 0.13 11.67 -0.37
C SER A 141 1.63 12.01 -0.41
N ILE A 142 2.13 12.33 -1.60
CA ILE A 142 3.57 12.46 -1.85
C ILE A 142 3.86 13.63 -2.79
N ARG A 143 5.01 14.30 -2.64
CA ARG A 143 5.47 15.27 -3.64
C ARG A 143 5.77 14.56 -4.96
N LYS A 144 5.17 15.03 -6.04
CA LYS A 144 5.38 14.49 -7.39
C LYS A 144 6.87 14.43 -7.76
N SER A 145 7.63 15.44 -7.37
CA SER A 145 9.05 15.59 -7.71
C SER A 145 9.98 14.50 -7.14
N VAL A 146 9.53 13.71 -6.18
CA VAL A 146 10.35 12.63 -5.60
C VAL A 146 10.06 11.24 -6.19
N ILE A 147 9.13 11.17 -7.14
CA ILE A 147 8.73 9.91 -7.78
C ILE A 147 9.54 9.74 -9.07
N ASP A 148 10.32 8.69 -9.17
CA ASP A 148 10.96 8.26 -10.41
C ASP A 148 9.95 7.46 -11.23
N LEU A 149 9.48 8.05 -12.33
CA LEU A 149 8.44 7.44 -13.17
C LEU A 149 8.95 6.26 -13.99
N ASP A 150 10.24 6.23 -14.35
CA ASP A 150 10.82 5.14 -15.14
C ASP A 150 10.95 3.87 -14.29
N ASN A 151 11.28 4.02 -13.02
CA ASN A 151 11.28 2.91 -12.07
C ASN A 151 9.85 2.54 -11.61
N LEU A 152 8.97 3.53 -11.39
CA LEU A 152 7.56 3.27 -11.04
C LEU A 152 6.86 2.42 -12.11
N ARG A 153 7.12 2.65 -13.40
CA ARG A 153 6.54 1.88 -14.51
C ARG A 153 6.80 0.38 -14.40
N LYS A 154 7.91 -0.03 -13.77
CA LYS A 154 8.29 -1.45 -13.57
C LYS A 154 7.62 -2.10 -12.36
N VAL A 155 6.89 -1.33 -11.56
CA VAL A 155 6.22 -1.83 -10.35
C VAL A 155 4.95 -2.58 -10.73
N ARG A 156 4.86 -3.84 -10.29
CA ARG A 156 3.69 -4.72 -10.50
C ARG A 156 2.91 -4.97 -9.22
N ILE A 157 3.57 -4.82 -8.08
CA ILE A 157 3.02 -5.03 -6.74
C ILE A 157 3.83 -4.20 -5.72
N ASP A 158 3.30 -4.00 -4.51
CA ASP A 158 3.94 -3.20 -3.43
C ASP A 158 4.21 -1.74 -3.82
N GLN A 159 3.32 -1.13 -4.62
CA GLN A 159 3.40 0.27 -5.05
C GLN A 159 3.42 1.26 -3.89
N ASP A 160 2.73 0.96 -2.81
CA ASP A 160 2.75 1.74 -1.56
C ASP A 160 4.13 1.76 -0.90
N LEU A 161 4.83 0.63 -0.90
CA LEU A 161 6.21 0.56 -0.44
C LEU A 161 7.16 1.29 -1.37
N TYR A 162 6.96 1.19 -2.69
CA TYR A 162 7.74 1.97 -3.66
C TYR A 162 7.65 3.48 -3.36
N MET A 163 6.45 4.02 -3.12
CA MET A 163 6.25 5.44 -2.77
C MET A 163 6.96 5.82 -1.46
N LEU A 164 6.91 4.94 -0.46
CA LEU A 164 7.63 5.18 0.80
C LEU A 164 9.14 5.23 0.58
N ILE A 165 9.70 4.27 -0.17
CA ILE A 165 11.16 4.22 -0.39
C ILE A 165 11.61 5.39 -1.26
N SER A 166 10.84 5.80 -2.26
CA SER A 166 11.11 7.02 -3.06
C SER A 166 11.20 8.27 -2.17
N ALA A 167 10.31 8.38 -1.19
CA ALA A 167 10.37 9.47 -0.22
C ALA A 167 11.60 9.38 0.70
N VAL A 168 12.01 8.17 1.11
CA VAL A 168 13.24 7.94 1.89
C VAL A 168 14.48 8.30 1.07
N GLU A 169 14.50 7.93 -0.22
CA GLU A 169 15.56 8.20 -1.17
C GLU A 169 15.80 9.71 -1.34
N SER A 170 14.72 10.47 -1.45
CA SER A 170 14.79 11.94 -1.59
C SER A 170 15.42 12.66 -0.38
N GLY A 171 15.54 11.98 0.77
CA GLY A 171 16.02 12.57 2.02
C GLY A 171 15.05 13.55 2.67
N GLY A 172 13.86 13.77 2.10
CA GLY A 172 12.86 14.68 2.62
C GLY A 172 12.19 14.17 3.90
N LYS A 173 11.32 14.99 4.48
CA LYS A 173 10.60 14.66 5.71
C LYS A 173 9.42 13.75 5.40
N ILE A 174 9.28 12.68 6.19
CA ILE A 174 8.17 11.72 6.15
C ILE A 174 7.33 11.91 7.41
N LYS A 175 5.99 11.98 7.24
CA LYS A 175 5.05 12.10 8.34
C LYS A 175 4.01 10.98 8.27
N VAL A 176 3.85 10.26 9.38
CA VAL A 176 2.74 9.30 9.59
C VAL A 176 1.75 9.94 10.55
N GLY A 177 0.56 10.26 10.04
CA GLY A 177 -0.52 10.91 10.78
C GLY A 177 -1.32 9.92 11.62
N LYS A 178 -1.98 10.45 12.65
CA LYS A 178 -2.95 9.67 13.47
C LYS A 178 -4.39 9.94 13.05
N LYS A 179 -4.64 11.01 12.28
CA LYS A 179 -5.96 11.38 11.83
C LYS A 179 -6.46 10.35 10.82
N VAL A 180 -7.68 9.90 11.01
CA VAL A 180 -8.37 9.04 10.06
C VAL A 180 -8.90 9.91 8.94
N GLU A 181 -8.50 9.61 7.70
CA GLU A 181 -8.87 10.39 6.51
C GLU A 181 -9.23 9.49 5.32
N THR A 182 -9.21 8.16 5.55
CA THR A 182 -9.55 7.16 4.54
C THR A 182 -10.43 6.08 5.18
N HIS A 183 -11.49 5.68 4.50
CA HIS A 183 -12.14 4.41 4.73
C HIS A 183 -11.51 3.38 3.79
N TYR A 184 -10.84 2.39 4.36
CA TYR A 184 -10.24 1.26 3.66
C TYR A 184 -11.26 0.13 3.59
N ARG A 185 -11.78 -0.12 2.40
CA ARG A 185 -12.82 -1.14 2.18
C ARG A 185 -12.19 -2.52 1.99
N VAL A 186 -12.63 -3.47 2.80
CA VAL A 186 -12.29 -4.89 2.62
C VAL A 186 -13.48 -5.59 1.99
N ASN A 187 -13.34 -6.05 0.78
CA ASN A 187 -14.36 -6.76 0.02
C ASN A 187 -13.86 -8.12 -0.49
N ASN A 188 -14.78 -8.91 -1.03
CA ASN A 188 -14.50 -10.27 -1.51
C ASN A 188 -13.74 -10.28 -2.85
N GLU A 189 -13.70 -9.17 -3.56
CA GLU A 189 -13.08 -8.99 -4.88
C GLU A 189 -11.65 -8.43 -4.77
N SER A 190 -11.17 -8.19 -3.54
CA SER A 190 -9.81 -7.68 -3.32
C SER A 190 -8.78 -8.68 -3.82
N THR A 191 -7.87 -8.24 -4.68
CA THR A 191 -6.79 -9.06 -5.27
C THR A 191 -5.84 -9.64 -4.24
N GLN A 192 -5.79 -9.08 -3.02
CA GLN A 192 -4.90 -9.52 -1.94
C GLN A 192 -5.56 -10.49 -0.95
N THR A 193 -6.88 -10.70 -1.00
CA THR A 193 -7.59 -11.61 -0.11
C THR A 193 -7.78 -12.99 -0.75
N SER A 194 -6.74 -13.81 -0.70
CA SER A 194 -6.90 -15.23 -1.02
C SER A 194 -7.63 -15.93 0.11
N ARG A 195 -8.75 -16.55 -0.21
CA ARG A 195 -9.50 -17.39 0.72
C ARG A 195 -8.95 -18.81 0.63
N PHE A 196 -8.56 -19.33 1.76
CA PHE A 196 -8.17 -20.74 1.89
C PHE A 196 -9.29 -21.49 2.63
N GLU A 197 -9.77 -22.55 2.05
CA GLU A 197 -10.86 -23.36 2.65
C GLU A 197 -10.38 -24.05 3.93
N ASN A 198 -9.14 -24.53 3.93
CA ASN A 198 -8.55 -25.30 5.02
C ASN A 198 -7.05 -24.99 5.20
N LEU A 199 -6.48 -25.52 6.28
CA LEU A 199 -5.08 -25.32 6.63
C LEU A 199 -4.10 -25.95 5.60
N GLU A 200 -4.47 -27.06 4.99
CA GLU A 200 -3.62 -27.74 4.01
C GLU A 200 -3.45 -26.91 2.75
N GLU A 201 -4.55 -26.37 2.26
CA GLU A 201 -4.57 -25.44 1.13
C GLU A 201 -3.77 -24.16 1.46
N TYR A 202 -3.94 -23.63 2.67
CA TYR A 202 -3.16 -22.49 3.16
C TYR A 202 -1.65 -22.77 3.14
N LEU A 203 -1.23 -23.91 3.67
CA LEU A 203 0.18 -24.31 3.70
C LEU A 203 0.77 -24.45 2.29
N LYS A 204 -0.01 -24.99 1.36
CA LYS A 204 0.42 -25.25 -0.03
C LYS A 204 0.54 -23.95 -0.84
N ASN A 205 -0.44 -23.07 -0.71
CA ASN A 205 -0.61 -21.94 -1.64
C ASN A 205 -0.07 -20.60 -1.09
N LYS A 206 0.04 -20.45 0.23
CA LYS A 206 0.54 -19.19 0.82
C LYS A 206 1.93 -18.79 0.32
N PRO A 207 2.92 -19.68 0.13
CA PRO A 207 4.22 -19.31 -0.44
C PRO A 207 4.11 -18.69 -1.83
N ASN A 208 3.22 -19.23 -2.68
CA ASN A 208 3.02 -18.74 -4.05
C ASN A 208 2.46 -17.32 -4.10
N LEU A 209 1.71 -16.91 -3.07
CA LEU A 209 1.21 -15.54 -2.94
C LEU A 209 2.25 -14.56 -2.39
N LEU A 210 3.21 -15.08 -1.59
CA LEU A 210 4.24 -14.24 -0.98
C LEU A 210 5.45 -14.04 -1.89
N ARG A 211 5.71 -15.00 -2.78
CA ARG A 211 6.89 -15.00 -3.64
C ARG A 211 6.93 -13.80 -4.60
N PRO A 212 5.85 -13.43 -5.31
CA PRO A 212 5.86 -12.26 -6.20
C PRO A 212 6.24 -10.96 -5.48
N ASN A 213 5.75 -10.75 -4.24
CA ASN A 213 6.12 -9.60 -3.43
C ASN A 213 7.64 -9.59 -3.13
N TYR A 214 8.19 -10.73 -2.74
CA TYR A 214 9.62 -10.84 -2.45
C TYR A 214 10.47 -10.59 -3.70
N GLU A 215 10.08 -11.12 -4.85
CA GLU A 215 10.75 -10.91 -6.13
C GLU A 215 10.72 -9.43 -6.54
N GLN A 216 9.57 -8.76 -6.39
CA GLN A 216 9.48 -7.33 -6.66
C GLN A 216 10.35 -6.50 -5.70
N LEU A 217 10.44 -6.89 -4.44
CA LEU A 217 11.33 -6.22 -3.48
C LEU A 217 12.81 -6.40 -3.82
N LEU A 218 13.20 -7.51 -4.41
CA LEU A 218 14.56 -7.71 -4.93
C LEU A 218 14.83 -6.74 -6.09
N GLU A 219 13.91 -6.59 -7.02
CA GLU A 219 14.01 -5.62 -8.13
C GLU A 219 14.13 -4.18 -7.63
N PHE A 220 13.46 -3.83 -6.52
CA PHE A 220 13.60 -2.50 -5.91
C PHE A 220 15.04 -2.18 -5.47
N SER A 221 15.87 -3.19 -5.22
CA SER A 221 17.27 -2.97 -4.88
C SER A 221 18.05 -2.28 -5.99
N ASP A 222 17.62 -2.41 -7.24
CA ASP A 222 18.22 -1.77 -8.40
C ASP A 222 17.69 -0.34 -8.64
N PHE A 223 16.59 0.03 -7.97
CA PHE A 223 15.94 1.33 -8.17
C PHE A 223 16.46 2.42 -7.22
N PHE A 224 17.03 2.05 -6.09
CA PHE A 224 17.43 2.95 -5.03
C PHE A 224 18.92 2.80 -4.69
N ILE A 225 19.59 3.91 -4.38
CA ILE A 225 21.04 3.95 -4.16
C ILE A 225 21.46 4.44 -2.77
N SER A 226 20.60 5.20 -2.07
CA SER A 226 20.97 5.73 -0.77
C SER A 226 21.03 4.63 0.29
N ARG A 227 21.99 4.72 1.22
CA ARG A 227 22.08 3.77 2.35
C ARG A 227 20.79 3.67 3.15
N LYS A 228 20.05 4.78 3.25
CA LYS A 228 18.82 4.85 4.03
C LYS A 228 17.68 4.07 3.34
N SER A 229 17.54 4.21 2.02
CA SER A 229 16.56 3.48 1.21
C SER A 229 16.87 2.00 1.19
N LEU A 230 18.10 1.62 0.89
CA LEU A 230 18.54 0.23 0.87
C LEU A 230 18.36 -0.44 2.26
N ARG A 231 18.68 0.28 3.34
CA ARG A 231 18.42 -0.23 4.69
C ARG A 231 16.93 -0.37 4.99
N THR A 232 16.11 0.53 4.47
CA THR A 232 14.65 0.45 4.62
C THR A 232 14.11 -0.73 3.82
N LEU A 233 14.50 -0.88 2.57
CA LEU A 233 14.13 -2.00 1.70
C LEU A 233 14.55 -3.34 2.31
N ARG A 234 15.77 -3.43 2.84
CA ARG A 234 16.29 -4.66 3.45
C ARG A 234 15.41 -5.18 4.59
N LYS A 235 14.77 -4.29 5.35
CA LYS A 235 13.81 -4.68 6.40
C LYS A 235 12.59 -5.40 5.82
N TYR A 236 12.04 -4.87 4.73
CA TYR A 236 10.89 -5.48 4.07
C TYR A 236 11.28 -6.80 3.38
N LEU A 237 12.46 -6.86 2.77
CA LEU A 237 13.02 -8.10 2.23
C LEU A 237 13.14 -9.18 3.31
N LEU A 238 13.74 -8.88 4.46
CA LEU A 238 13.85 -9.83 5.57
C LEU A 238 12.48 -10.26 6.11
N ALA A 239 11.54 -9.32 6.20
CA ALA A 239 10.18 -9.62 6.64
C ALA A 239 9.49 -10.60 5.68
N SER A 240 9.50 -10.30 4.38
CA SER A 240 8.92 -11.15 3.34
C SER A 240 9.59 -12.52 3.28
N TYR A 241 10.92 -12.54 3.29
CA TYR A 241 11.71 -13.77 3.27
C TYR A 241 11.44 -14.66 4.49
N SER A 242 11.42 -14.08 5.70
CA SER A 242 11.10 -14.85 6.92
C SER A 242 9.72 -15.50 6.85
N TYR A 243 8.77 -14.82 6.23
CA TYR A 243 7.42 -15.34 6.04
C TYR A 243 7.41 -16.51 5.05
N ILE A 244 8.11 -16.39 3.91
CA ILE A 244 8.25 -17.49 2.94
C ILE A 244 8.90 -18.70 3.57
N LEU A 245 9.97 -18.51 4.34
CA LEU A 245 10.66 -19.59 5.03
C LEU A 245 9.78 -20.35 6.03
N LEU A 246 8.82 -19.70 6.67
CA LEU A 246 7.86 -20.40 7.53
C LEU A 246 7.10 -21.52 6.81
N PHE A 247 6.88 -21.40 5.50
CA PHE A 247 6.12 -22.36 4.71
C PHE A 247 7.02 -23.32 3.89
N SER A 248 8.32 -23.07 3.77
CA SER A 248 9.23 -23.80 2.88
C SER A 248 9.72 -25.17 3.41
N GLY A 249 9.11 -25.70 4.45
CA GLY A 249 9.42 -27.06 4.98
C GLY A 249 10.84 -27.22 5.54
N SER A 250 11.85 -27.39 4.71
CA SER A 250 13.23 -27.71 5.09
C SER A 250 14.20 -26.54 5.07
N GLU A 251 13.88 -25.47 4.36
CA GLU A 251 14.76 -24.30 4.25
C GLU A 251 14.93 -23.60 5.59
N ARG A 252 16.14 -23.17 5.87
CA ARG A 252 16.53 -22.42 7.07
C ARG A 252 17.26 -21.15 6.65
N PRO A 253 17.08 -20.04 7.39
CA PRO A 253 17.86 -18.83 7.17
C PRO A 253 19.37 -19.14 7.37
N LYS A 254 20.20 -18.41 6.64
CA LYS A 254 21.64 -18.40 6.89
C LYS A 254 21.92 -17.68 8.21
N PHE A 255 23.02 -18.02 8.86
CA PHE A 255 23.42 -17.40 10.14
C PHE A 255 23.50 -15.86 10.04
N GLU A 256 24.03 -15.35 8.93
CA GLU A 256 24.12 -13.92 8.65
C GLU A 256 22.76 -13.21 8.65
N GLU A 257 21.72 -13.88 8.14
CA GLU A 257 20.36 -13.34 8.09
C GLU A 257 19.72 -13.24 9.48
N TYR A 258 20.06 -14.17 10.40
CA TYR A 258 19.67 -14.06 11.80
C TYR A 258 20.33 -12.86 12.48
N ILE A 259 21.65 -12.68 12.28
CA ILE A 259 22.38 -11.52 12.82
C ILE A 259 21.80 -10.22 12.28
N GLU A 260 21.56 -10.17 10.98
CA GLU A 260 20.99 -8.97 10.34
C GLU A 260 19.58 -8.66 10.87
N ALA A 261 18.73 -9.67 11.04
CA ALA A 261 17.41 -9.50 11.63
C ALA A 261 17.50 -8.91 13.04
N ILE A 262 18.44 -9.39 13.88
CA ILE A 262 18.67 -8.88 15.23
C ILE A 262 19.15 -7.42 15.20
N ILE A 263 20.11 -7.08 14.33
CA ILE A 263 20.65 -5.71 14.19
C ILE A 263 19.56 -4.73 13.72
N LEU A 264 18.67 -5.16 12.86
CA LEU A 264 17.59 -4.33 12.33
C LEU A 264 16.38 -4.21 13.28
N VAL A 265 16.29 -5.09 14.30
CA VAL A 265 15.18 -5.12 15.28
C VAL A 265 14.89 -3.77 15.95
N PRO A 266 15.87 -2.98 16.43
CA PRO A 266 15.56 -1.69 17.07
C PRO A 266 14.86 -0.71 16.13
N SER A 267 15.04 -0.88 14.81
CA SER A 267 14.36 -0.08 13.80
C SER A 267 13.00 -0.67 13.38
N PHE A 268 12.71 -1.89 13.81
CA PHE A 268 11.45 -2.61 13.66
C PHE A 268 10.46 -2.35 14.81
N LEU A 269 10.70 -1.46 15.74
CA LEU A 269 9.73 -1.06 16.78
C LEU A 269 8.41 -0.52 16.21
N TYR A 270 8.30 -0.44 14.90
CA TYR A 270 7.06 -0.50 14.14
C TYR A 270 6.49 -1.93 14.13
N LYS A 271 5.17 -2.07 14.22
CA LYS A 271 4.43 -3.34 14.43
C LYS A 271 4.82 -4.53 13.52
N GLY A 272 5.46 -4.31 12.35
CA GLY A 272 5.93 -5.38 11.46
C GLY A 272 7.22 -6.07 11.93
N GLY A 273 8.07 -5.39 12.69
CA GLY A 273 9.37 -5.91 13.06
C GLY A 273 9.34 -7.00 14.13
N VAL A 274 8.40 -6.92 15.06
CA VAL A 274 8.23 -7.97 16.09
C VAL A 274 7.81 -9.30 15.45
N SER A 275 6.94 -9.26 14.43
CA SER A 275 6.53 -10.48 13.71
C SER A 275 7.68 -11.08 12.91
N THR A 276 8.52 -10.27 12.29
CA THR A 276 9.71 -10.74 11.56
C THR A 276 10.69 -11.44 12.48
N LEU A 277 11.00 -10.82 13.62
CA LEU A 277 11.87 -11.45 14.62
C LEU A 277 11.26 -12.76 15.14
N LEU A 278 9.95 -12.77 15.42
CA LEU A 278 9.26 -13.98 15.85
C LEU A 278 9.33 -15.08 14.79
N ASN A 279 9.18 -14.75 13.50
CA ASN A 279 9.35 -15.71 12.41
C ASN A 279 10.75 -16.34 12.45
N PHE A 280 11.81 -15.54 12.55
CA PHE A 280 13.18 -16.05 12.65
C PHE A 280 13.38 -16.93 13.88
N LEU A 281 12.84 -16.54 15.05
CA LEU A 281 12.91 -17.36 16.27
C LEU A 281 12.17 -18.70 16.11
N ILE A 282 10.99 -18.70 15.51
CA ILE A 282 10.21 -19.92 15.26
C ILE A 282 10.93 -20.86 14.31
N LEU A 283 11.72 -20.35 13.36
CA LEU A 283 12.48 -21.16 12.42
C LEU A 283 13.65 -21.94 13.10
N ILE A 284 14.11 -21.51 14.28
CA ILE A 284 15.11 -22.22 15.09
C ILE A 284 14.47 -23.37 15.88
N LEU A 285 13.18 -23.25 16.21
CA LEU A 285 12.47 -24.20 17.04
C LEU A 285 12.11 -25.50 16.28
N PRO A 286 11.79 -26.61 16.98
CA PRO A 286 11.30 -27.84 16.36
C PRO A 286 10.05 -27.60 15.49
N ASN A 287 9.90 -28.43 14.46
CA ASN A 287 8.81 -28.30 13.48
C ASN A 287 7.39 -28.30 14.12
N SER A 288 7.20 -28.91 15.29
CA SER A 288 5.93 -28.88 16.01
C SER A 288 5.51 -27.48 16.45
N PHE A 289 6.47 -26.65 16.89
CA PHE A 289 6.23 -25.24 17.23
C PHE A 289 5.91 -24.41 15.99
N ARG A 290 6.63 -24.64 14.90
CA ARG A 290 6.41 -24.00 13.63
C ARG A 290 5.00 -24.27 13.10
N ARG A 291 4.54 -25.52 13.11
CA ARG A 291 3.18 -25.91 12.70
C ARG A 291 2.10 -25.23 13.55
N ARG A 292 2.29 -25.15 14.87
CA ARG A 292 1.37 -24.46 15.79
C ARG A 292 1.30 -22.96 15.47
N TYR A 293 2.44 -22.34 15.21
CA TYR A 293 2.49 -20.92 14.84
C TYR A 293 1.81 -20.66 13.51
N ILE A 294 2.04 -21.47 12.48
CA ILE A 294 1.36 -21.34 11.19
C ILE A 294 -0.15 -21.53 11.36
N PHE A 295 -0.58 -22.49 12.18
CA PHE A 295 -2.00 -22.64 12.50
C PHE A 295 -2.60 -21.39 13.15
N HIS A 296 -1.87 -20.75 14.05
CA HIS A 296 -2.28 -19.48 14.65
C HIS A 296 -2.40 -18.37 13.58
N LEU A 297 -1.46 -18.26 12.65
CA LEU A 297 -1.51 -17.29 11.56
C LEU A 297 -2.74 -17.54 10.66
N TYR A 298 -2.99 -18.78 10.28
CA TYR A 298 -4.15 -19.18 9.51
C TYR A 298 -5.48 -18.82 10.20
N THR A 299 -5.58 -19.13 11.48
CA THR A 299 -6.79 -18.81 12.27
C THR A 299 -7.03 -17.31 12.36
N LYS A 300 -5.95 -16.55 12.51
CA LYS A 300 -6.01 -15.10 12.54
C LYS A 300 -6.45 -14.51 11.20
N GLU A 301 -5.93 -15.01 10.07
CA GLU A 301 -6.39 -14.57 8.75
C GLU A 301 -7.87 -14.89 8.52
N LYS A 302 -8.33 -16.08 8.92
CA LYS A 302 -9.78 -16.42 8.84
C LYS A 302 -10.69 -15.49 9.63
N ILE A 303 -10.24 -14.96 10.78
CA ILE A 303 -11.00 -13.99 11.57
C ILE A 303 -11.11 -12.64 10.84
N TYR A 304 -10.10 -12.26 10.06
CA TYR A 304 -10.13 -11.02 9.27
C TYR A 304 -10.94 -11.13 7.99
N GLN A 305 -11.22 -12.35 7.52
CA GLN A 305 -12.02 -12.62 6.31
C GLN A 305 -13.53 -12.72 6.59
N LYS A 306 -13.91 -12.87 7.86
CA LYS A 306 -15.32 -12.83 8.34
C LYS A 306 -15.67 -11.38 8.74
#